data_d213ba8004d3ba3085aa0ab3611bf450
#
_entry.id   d213ba8004d3ba3085aa0ab3611bf450
#
_cell.length_a   1.000
_cell.length_b   1.000
_cell.length_c   1.000
_cell.angle_alpha   90.00
_cell.angle_beta   90.00
_cell.angle_gamma   90.00
#
_symmetry.space_group_name_H-M   'P 1'
#
loop_
_entity.id
_entity.type
_entity.pdbx_description
1 polymer ?
#
loop_
_entity_poly.entity_id
_entity_poly.type
_entity_poly.pdbx_seq_one_letter_code
_entity_poly.pdbx_strand_id
1 'polypeptide(L)'
;AADYAEFFESTTGVASERGRAVVLDGDKIRYYNSATDELDSIIGVTRPKEEGSTGGFIGNNAWNHWQGKYLTDDWGVYIYETTTVWEWSVETETGSETCSAYERDKLAEDSSWTPPAGAVSSSQSVRKLNPDYDQSLDSGYQPRDSRDEWWLIGLLGQVPVKAGEPVNPRWIKMKDISAAVEYYYIR
;
A
#
# COMPACT_ATOMS: atom_id res chain seq x y z
N ALA A 1 6.23 -20.75 -6.19
CA ALA A 1 7.02 -20.30 -5.05
C ALA A 1 6.09 -19.62 -4.07
N ALA A 2 6.18 -19.95 -2.80
CA ALA A 2 5.40 -19.31 -1.74
C ALA A 2 6.36 -18.47 -0.91
N ASP A 3 6.43 -17.19 -1.21
CA ASP A 3 7.13 -16.20 -0.41
C ASP A 3 6.16 -15.12 0.09
N TYR A 4 6.49 -14.48 1.20
CA TYR A 4 5.84 -13.29 1.69
C TYR A 4 6.66 -12.08 1.25
N ALA A 5 6.00 -11.10 0.66
CA ALA A 5 6.62 -9.89 0.17
C ALA A 5 5.82 -8.64 0.57
N GLU A 6 6.50 -7.53 0.72
CA GLU A 6 5.92 -6.21 0.97
C GLU A 6 6.54 -5.14 0.07
N PHE A 7 5.78 -4.08 -0.18
CA PHE A 7 6.29 -2.88 -0.81
C PHE A 7 6.97 -1.97 0.21
N PHE A 8 8.18 -1.54 -0.14
CA PHE A 8 8.93 -0.52 0.59
C PHE A 8 9.28 0.63 -0.34
N GLU A 9 9.22 1.85 0.16
CA GLU A 9 9.71 3.00 -0.58
C GLU A 9 11.24 2.99 -0.59
N SER A 10 11.85 3.18 -1.78
CA SER A 10 13.30 3.26 -1.91
C SER A 10 13.83 4.66 -1.73
N THR A 11 15.08 4.79 -1.31
CA THR A 11 15.77 6.09 -1.20
C THR A 11 16.15 6.67 -2.56
N THR A 12 16.13 5.86 -3.64
CA THR A 12 16.61 6.27 -4.96
C THR A 12 15.54 6.83 -5.88
N GLY A 13 14.27 6.48 -5.64
CA GLY A 13 13.15 6.91 -6.49
C GLY A 13 13.08 6.26 -7.88
N VAL A 14 13.96 5.29 -8.19
CA VAL A 14 13.99 4.58 -9.48
C VAL A 14 13.58 3.12 -9.33
N ALA A 15 13.15 2.50 -10.43
CA ALA A 15 12.75 1.09 -10.45
C ALA A 15 13.87 0.15 -9.98
N SER A 16 13.49 -0.91 -9.25
CA SER A 16 14.46 -1.89 -8.74
C SER A 16 14.94 -2.86 -9.85
N GLU A 17 16.22 -3.28 -9.74
CA GLU A 17 16.68 -4.49 -10.40
C GLU A 17 16.14 -5.71 -9.65
N ARG A 18 15.95 -6.82 -10.34
CA ARG A 18 15.44 -8.08 -9.73
C ARG A 18 16.53 -8.83 -8.98
N GLY A 19 16.16 -9.44 -7.84
CA GLY A 19 17.01 -10.36 -7.12
C GLY A 19 18.17 -9.71 -6.35
N ARG A 20 18.10 -8.41 -6.06
CA ARG A 20 19.13 -7.65 -5.34
C ARG A 20 18.83 -7.58 -3.85
N ALA A 21 19.86 -7.76 -3.05
CA ALA A 21 19.79 -7.64 -1.59
C ALA A 21 19.51 -6.19 -1.15
N VAL A 22 18.65 -6.02 -0.16
CA VAL A 22 18.27 -4.71 0.38
C VAL A 22 18.44 -4.64 1.89
N VAL A 23 18.69 -3.44 2.37
CA VAL A 23 18.78 -3.07 3.78
C VAL A 23 17.84 -1.92 4.09
N LEU A 24 17.46 -1.77 5.35
CA LEU A 24 16.74 -0.59 5.83
C LEU A 24 17.63 0.65 5.83
N ASP A 25 17.05 1.78 5.50
CA ASP A 25 17.66 3.11 5.58
C ASP A 25 16.62 4.09 6.15
N GLY A 26 16.54 4.13 7.47
CA GLY A 26 15.46 4.79 8.20
C GLY A 26 14.13 4.03 7.99
N ASP A 27 13.12 4.73 7.47
CA ASP A 27 11.81 4.19 7.10
C ASP A 27 11.72 3.70 5.64
N LYS A 28 12.83 3.80 4.89
CA LYS A 28 12.95 3.38 3.49
C LYS A 28 13.94 2.23 3.34
N ILE A 29 14.17 1.83 2.09
CA ILE A 29 15.15 0.82 1.73
C ILE A 29 16.11 1.31 0.66
N ARG A 30 17.26 0.66 0.61
CA ARG A 30 18.27 0.75 -0.45
C ARG A 30 18.95 -0.58 -0.69
N TYR A 31 19.70 -0.68 -1.79
CA TYR A 31 20.57 -1.84 -1.98
C TYR A 31 21.64 -1.95 -0.89
N TYR A 32 21.96 -3.19 -0.57
CA TYR A 32 23.13 -3.51 0.27
C TYR A 32 24.43 -2.93 -0.34
N ASN A 33 25.26 -2.36 0.50
CA ASN A 33 26.57 -1.85 0.14
C ASN A 33 27.66 -2.48 1.04
N SER A 34 28.52 -3.31 0.46
CA SER A 34 29.59 -4.03 1.21
C SER A 34 30.62 -3.13 1.89
N ALA A 35 30.68 -1.85 1.53
CA ALA A 35 31.57 -0.89 2.18
C ALA A 35 31.03 -0.33 3.50
N THR A 36 29.71 -0.42 3.72
CA THR A 36 29.05 0.24 4.87
C THR A 36 28.12 -0.67 5.66
N ASP A 37 27.70 -1.81 5.08
CA ASP A 37 26.67 -2.65 5.67
C ASP A 37 27.21 -4.04 6.04
N GLU A 38 26.71 -4.57 7.14
CA GLU A 38 26.97 -5.96 7.52
C GLU A 38 25.99 -6.89 6.80
N LEU A 39 26.40 -8.12 6.49
CA LEU A 39 25.56 -9.10 5.78
C LEU A 39 24.26 -9.45 6.54
N ASP A 40 24.28 -9.42 7.86
CA ASP A 40 23.13 -9.71 8.71
C ASP A 40 22.09 -8.57 8.73
N SER A 41 22.45 -7.37 8.23
CA SER A 41 21.51 -6.27 8.03
C SER A 41 20.63 -6.42 6.81
N ILE A 42 20.94 -7.37 5.92
CA ILE A 42 20.10 -7.66 4.74
C ILE A 42 18.74 -8.20 5.20
N ILE A 43 17.67 -7.48 4.86
CA ILE A 43 16.30 -7.84 5.28
C ILE A 43 15.55 -8.65 4.25
N GLY A 44 15.91 -8.56 2.97
CA GLY A 44 15.17 -9.21 1.89
C GLY A 44 15.80 -9.01 0.52
N VAL A 45 15.05 -9.39 -0.49
CA VAL A 45 15.47 -9.38 -1.90
C VAL A 45 14.40 -8.75 -2.77
N THR A 46 14.81 -7.87 -3.69
CA THR A 46 13.91 -7.27 -4.67
C THR A 46 13.25 -8.33 -5.56
N ARG A 47 11.94 -8.23 -5.70
CA ARG A 47 11.08 -9.12 -6.50
C ARG A 47 10.55 -8.40 -7.72
N PRO A 48 10.25 -9.11 -8.83
CA PRO A 48 9.52 -8.53 -9.94
C PRO A 48 8.09 -8.14 -9.48
N LYS A 49 7.60 -6.99 -9.95
CA LYS A 49 6.25 -6.49 -9.69
C LYS A 49 5.39 -6.36 -10.94
N GLU A 50 5.92 -6.80 -12.07
CA GLU A 50 5.22 -6.78 -13.34
C GLU A 50 4.01 -7.72 -13.35
N GLU A 51 2.99 -7.36 -14.12
CA GLU A 51 1.80 -8.17 -14.32
C GLU A 51 2.17 -9.60 -14.75
N GLY A 52 1.55 -10.60 -14.13
CA GLY A 52 1.83 -12.01 -14.36
C GLY A 52 3.08 -12.53 -13.64
N SER A 53 3.80 -11.70 -12.87
CA SER A 53 4.84 -12.21 -11.99
C SER A 53 4.21 -13.01 -10.85
N THR A 54 4.65 -14.27 -10.69
CA THR A 54 4.24 -15.14 -9.60
C THR A 54 5.06 -14.85 -8.35
N GLY A 55 4.99 -13.64 -7.84
CA GLY A 55 5.42 -13.34 -6.48
C GLY A 55 4.47 -14.01 -5.49
N GLY A 56 4.92 -14.32 -4.29
CA GLY A 56 4.09 -14.89 -3.25
C GLY A 56 3.03 -13.94 -2.73
N PHE A 57 2.60 -14.14 -1.51
CA PHE A 57 1.63 -13.25 -0.86
C PHE A 57 2.23 -11.86 -0.66
N ILE A 58 1.53 -10.82 -1.12
CA ILE A 58 1.94 -9.42 -0.97
C ILE A 58 1.14 -8.79 0.16
N GLY A 59 1.81 -8.50 1.28
CA GLY A 59 1.15 -8.07 2.52
C GLY A 59 0.52 -6.69 2.47
N ASN A 60 1.10 -5.74 1.77
CA ASN A 60 0.69 -4.33 1.81
C ASN A 60 0.37 -3.71 0.44
N ASN A 61 0.09 -4.54 -0.57
CA ASN A 61 -0.35 -4.04 -1.89
C ASN A 61 -1.74 -3.38 -1.84
N ALA A 62 -2.57 -3.79 -0.88
CA ALA A 62 -3.88 -3.18 -0.65
C ALA A 62 -3.82 -1.76 -0.06
N TRP A 63 -2.64 -1.26 0.26
CA TRP A 63 -2.44 0.15 0.58
C TRP A 63 -2.74 0.99 -0.64
N ASN A 64 -3.72 1.83 -0.52
CA ASN A 64 -4.24 2.65 -1.60
C ASN A 64 -4.21 4.13 -1.19
N HIS A 65 -4.65 4.99 -2.08
CA HIS A 65 -4.71 6.43 -1.84
C HIS A 65 -5.58 6.85 -0.65
N TRP A 66 -6.40 5.95 -0.11
CA TRP A 66 -7.19 6.16 1.10
C TRP A 66 -6.34 6.17 2.37
N GLN A 67 -5.11 5.69 2.30
CA GLN A 67 -4.18 5.80 3.41
C GLN A 67 -3.96 7.26 3.75
N GLY A 68 -4.17 7.62 5.02
CA GLY A 68 -4.14 8.99 5.48
C GLY A 68 -5.45 9.78 5.30
N LYS A 69 -6.42 9.29 4.52
CA LYS A 69 -7.75 9.90 4.41
C LYS A 69 -8.54 9.80 5.72
N TYR A 70 -8.40 8.67 6.43
CA TYR A 70 -9.07 8.46 7.71
C TYR A 70 -8.05 8.40 8.83
N LEU A 71 -8.39 9.01 9.97
CA LEU A 71 -7.55 8.98 11.17
C LEU A 71 -7.50 7.57 11.76
N THR A 72 -6.31 7.20 12.20
CA THR A 72 -6.06 6.01 13.00
C THR A 72 -5.40 6.40 14.32
N ASP A 73 -5.48 5.52 15.30
CA ASP A 73 -4.63 5.60 16.49
C ASP A 73 -3.20 5.12 16.18
N ASP A 74 -2.33 5.14 17.20
CA ASP A 74 -0.92 4.73 17.08
C ASP A 74 -0.73 3.25 16.68
N TRP A 75 -1.77 2.44 16.80
CA TRP A 75 -1.78 1.03 16.40
C TRP A 75 -2.38 0.79 15.01
N GLY A 76 -2.78 1.87 14.31
CA GLY A 76 -3.40 1.78 12.98
C GLY A 76 -4.89 1.40 13.01
N VAL A 77 -5.55 1.45 14.17
CA VAL A 77 -7.00 1.21 14.28
C VAL A 77 -7.76 2.48 13.93
N TYR A 78 -8.76 2.36 13.04
CA TYR A 78 -9.55 3.52 12.64
C TYR A 78 -10.31 4.15 13.80
N ILE A 79 -10.24 5.48 13.86
CA ILE A 79 -11.06 6.30 14.77
C ILE A 79 -12.40 6.56 14.09
N TYR A 80 -13.49 6.44 14.85
CA TYR A 80 -14.86 6.65 14.34
C TYR A 80 -15.46 7.91 14.95
N GLU A 81 -16.38 8.50 14.20
CA GLU A 81 -17.21 9.61 14.64
C GLU A 81 -18.67 9.36 14.21
N THR A 82 -19.61 9.99 14.92
CA THR A 82 -21.00 9.96 14.51
C THR A 82 -21.28 11.13 13.57
N THR A 83 -21.88 10.83 12.42
CA THR A 83 -22.35 11.85 11.47
C THR A 83 -23.81 11.64 11.14
N THR A 84 -24.46 12.70 10.65
CA THR A 84 -25.80 12.62 10.07
C THR A 84 -25.71 12.10 8.64
N VAL A 85 -26.58 11.15 8.31
CA VAL A 85 -26.83 10.69 6.95
C VAL A 85 -28.18 11.24 6.51
N TRP A 86 -28.20 11.89 5.36
CA TRP A 86 -29.40 12.38 4.74
C TRP A 86 -29.79 11.50 3.56
N GLU A 87 -31.05 11.11 3.50
CA GLU A 87 -31.63 10.31 2.39
C GLU A 87 -32.80 11.07 1.79
N TRP A 88 -32.89 11.10 0.46
CA TRP A 88 -34.00 11.73 -0.27
C TRP A 88 -34.26 11.01 -1.59
N SER A 89 -35.40 11.22 -2.15
CA SER A 89 -35.78 10.66 -3.46
C SER A 89 -35.68 11.72 -4.55
N VAL A 90 -35.20 11.31 -5.71
CA VAL A 90 -35.17 12.13 -6.93
C VAL A 90 -35.98 11.42 -8.00
N GLU A 91 -36.94 12.14 -8.61
CA GLU A 91 -37.66 11.64 -9.76
C GLU A 91 -36.77 11.64 -11.00
N THR A 92 -36.76 10.51 -11.71
CA THR A 92 -35.99 10.32 -12.95
C THR A 92 -36.99 9.97 -14.09
N GLU A 93 -36.53 9.98 -15.32
CA GLU A 93 -37.35 9.59 -16.48
C GLU A 93 -37.88 8.15 -16.40
N THR A 94 -37.23 7.29 -15.61
CA THR A 94 -37.51 5.85 -15.45
C THR A 94 -38.15 5.49 -14.12
N GLY A 95 -38.39 6.46 -13.22
CA GLY A 95 -38.97 6.26 -11.89
C GLY A 95 -38.30 7.12 -10.83
N SER A 96 -38.39 6.70 -9.55
CA SER A 96 -37.80 7.40 -8.41
C SER A 96 -36.50 6.70 -7.96
N GLU A 97 -35.45 7.45 -7.75
CA GLU A 97 -34.15 6.99 -7.25
C GLU A 97 -33.90 7.53 -5.84
N THR A 98 -33.43 6.67 -4.94
CA THR A 98 -32.99 7.09 -3.59
C THR A 98 -31.55 7.53 -3.59
N CYS A 99 -31.33 8.77 -3.18
CA CYS A 99 -30.01 9.34 -2.96
C CYS A 99 -29.68 9.40 -1.48
N SER A 100 -28.41 9.31 -1.13
CA SER A 100 -27.92 9.51 0.24
C SER A 100 -26.62 10.29 0.28
N ALA A 101 -26.39 11.04 1.36
CA ALA A 101 -25.14 11.73 1.60
C ALA A 101 -24.81 11.83 3.09
N TYR A 102 -23.54 11.79 3.42
CA TYR A 102 -23.04 12.16 4.74
C TYR A 102 -22.96 13.69 4.84
N GLU A 103 -23.62 14.25 5.85
CA GLU A 103 -23.61 15.70 6.10
C GLU A 103 -22.19 16.26 6.22
N ARG A 104 -21.30 15.56 6.93
CA ARG A 104 -19.91 15.96 7.10
C ARG A 104 -19.16 16.10 5.76
N ASP A 105 -19.39 15.19 4.82
CA ASP A 105 -18.70 15.21 3.52
C ASP A 105 -19.21 16.37 2.65
N LYS A 106 -20.53 16.60 2.70
CA LYS A 106 -21.17 17.73 1.99
C LYS A 106 -20.74 19.08 2.56
N LEU A 107 -20.65 19.22 3.90
CA LEU A 107 -20.18 20.44 4.53
C LEU A 107 -18.68 20.67 4.31
N ALA A 108 -17.89 19.62 4.11
CA ALA A 108 -16.47 19.73 3.73
C ALA A 108 -16.32 20.24 2.28
N GLU A 109 -17.23 19.86 1.38
CA GLU A 109 -17.26 20.32 -0.01
C GLU A 109 -17.82 21.77 -0.11
N ASP A 110 -18.91 22.05 0.60
CA ASP A 110 -19.59 23.34 0.64
C ASP A 110 -20.13 23.59 2.05
N SER A 111 -19.52 24.50 2.77
CA SER A 111 -19.91 24.84 4.17
C SER A 111 -21.33 25.42 4.30
N SER A 112 -21.95 25.83 3.19
CA SER A 112 -23.33 26.34 3.13
C SER A 112 -24.35 25.26 2.74
N TRP A 113 -23.91 24.03 2.49
CA TRP A 113 -24.79 22.96 2.07
C TRP A 113 -25.93 22.68 3.06
N THR A 114 -27.12 22.49 2.53
CA THR A 114 -28.29 22.07 3.28
C THR A 114 -28.96 20.88 2.62
N PRO A 115 -29.56 19.95 3.38
CA PRO A 115 -30.23 18.80 2.80
C PRO A 115 -31.39 19.22 1.90
N PRO A 116 -31.65 18.47 0.82
CA PRO A 116 -32.79 18.70 -0.05
C PRO A 116 -34.14 18.67 0.72
N ALA A 117 -35.12 19.37 0.21
CA ALA A 117 -36.45 19.37 0.80
C ALA A 117 -37.05 17.93 0.82
N GLY A 118 -37.57 17.52 1.97
CA GLY A 118 -38.10 16.19 2.18
C GLY A 118 -37.07 15.12 2.52
N ALA A 119 -35.79 15.47 2.67
CA ALA A 119 -34.78 14.53 3.11
C ALA A 119 -35.02 14.10 4.57
N VAL A 120 -34.75 12.82 4.84
CA VAL A 120 -34.86 12.20 6.16
C VAL A 120 -33.45 11.98 6.72
N SER A 121 -33.25 12.33 7.99
CA SER A 121 -31.95 12.15 8.65
C SER A 121 -31.90 10.91 9.52
N SER A 122 -30.72 10.28 9.56
CA SER A 122 -30.36 9.25 10.53
C SER A 122 -28.91 9.49 11.03
N SER A 123 -28.55 8.85 12.12
CA SER A 123 -27.17 8.91 12.65
C SER A 123 -26.41 7.65 12.28
N GLN A 124 -25.19 7.80 11.80
CA GLN A 124 -24.30 6.68 11.47
C GLN A 124 -22.90 6.89 12.04
N SER A 125 -22.29 5.81 12.51
CA SER A 125 -20.86 5.78 12.87
C SER A 125 -20.03 5.55 11.62
N VAL A 126 -19.12 6.46 11.35
CA VAL A 126 -18.25 6.44 10.16
C VAL A 126 -16.81 6.68 10.55
N ARG A 127 -15.86 6.27 9.71
CA ARG A 127 -14.44 6.57 9.92
C ARG A 127 -14.22 8.07 9.92
N LYS A 128 -13.51 8.56 10.93
CA LYS A 128 -13.21 9.99 11.06
C LYS A 128 -12.24 10.43 9.96
N LEU A 129 -12.60 11.52 9.25
CA LEU A 129 -11.72 12.07 8.23
C LEU A 129 -10.48 12.71 8.87
N ASN A 130 -9.36 12.57 8.16
CA ASN A 130 -8.14 13.30 8.48
C ASN A 130 -8.26 14.73 7.90
N PRO A 131 -8.19 15.79 8.73
CA PRO A 131 -8.29 17.16 8.23
C PRO A 131 -7.13 17.57 7.32
N ASP A 132 -6.00 16.86 7.40
CA ASP A 132 -4.82 17.12 6.59
C ASP A 132 -4.80 16.31 5.26
N TYR A 133 -5.85 15.53 4.98
CA TYR A 133 -5.93 14.74 3.75
C TYR A 133 -6.21 15.63 2.55
N ASP A 134 -5.34 15.55 1.56
CA ASP A 134 -5.49 16.29 0.29
C ASP A 134 -6.32 15.48 -0.72
N GLN A 135 -7.57 15.88 -0.90
CA GLN A 135 -8.49 15.22 -1.85
C GLN A 135 -8.06 15.37 -3.31
N SER A 136 -7.22 16.34 -3.65
CA SER A 136 -6.73 16.52 -5.02
C SER A 136 -5.87 15.33 -5.49
N LEU A 137 -5.33 14.56 -4.55
CA LEU A 137 -4.54 13.36 -4.82
C LEU A 137 -5.39 12.18 -5.32
N ASP A 138 -6.71 12.22 -5.12
CA ASP A 138 -7.59 11.10 -5.49
C ASP A 138 -7.61 10.83 -7.00
N SER A 139 -7.58 11.88 -7.82
CA SER A 139 -7.64 11.76 -9.28
C SER A 139 -6.34 11.32 -9.94
N GLY A 140 -5.21 11.54 -9.28
CA GLY A 140 -3.86 11.22 -9.76
C GLY A 140 -3.26 9.95 -9.14
N TYR A 141 -4.05 9.23 -8.36
CA TYR A 141 -3.55 8.08 -7.63
C TYR A 141 -3.02 6.97 -8.54
N GLN A 142 -1.82 6.48 -8.21
CA GLN A 142 -1.21 5.27 -8.78
C GLN A 142 -0.89 4.29 -7.66
N PRO A 143 -1.23 2.99 -7.79
CA PRO A 143 -0.89 1.97 -6.79
C PRO A 143 0.63 1.76 -6.71
N ARG A 144 1.10 1.18 -5.60
CA ARG A 144 2.52 0.98 -5.34
C ARG A 144 3.24 0.13 -6.39
N ASP A 145 2.55 -0.85 -6.96
CA ASP A 145 3.09 -1.73 -8.00
C ASP A 145 3.41 -1.00 -9.31
N SER A 146 2.74 0.13 -9.60
CA SER A 146 2.97 0.94 -10.80
C SER A 146 3.91 2.14 -10.58
N ARG A 147 4.46 2.32 -9.37
CA ARG A 147 5.34 3.44 -9.02
C ARG A 147 6.77 2.97 -8.80
N ASP A 148 7.74 3.59 -9.46
CA ASP A 148 9.14 3.15 -9.50
C ASP A 148 9.85 3.22 -8.15
N GLU A 149 9.49 4.18 -7.30
CA GLU A 149 10.07 4.33 -5.96
C GLU A 149 9.64 3.23 -4.99
N TRP A 150 8.55 2.49 -5.28
CA TRP A 150 8.08 1.39 -4.45
C TRP A 150 8.62 0.05 -4.97
N TRP A 151 9.49 -0.55 -4.19
CA TRP A 151 10.11 -1.84 -4.50
C TRP A 151 9.37 -2.97 -3.79
N LEU A 152 9.09 -4.05 -4.51
CA LEU A 152 8.54 -5.27 -3.92
C LEU A 152 9.68 -6.11 -3.36
N ILE A 153 9.66 -6.39 -2.05
CA ILE A 153 10.72 -7.09 -1.33
C ILE A 153 10.21 -8.42 -0.79
N GLY A 154 10.84 -9.51 -1.19
CA GLY A 154 10.65 -10.83 -0.60
C GLY A 154 11.35 -10.88 0.76
N LEU A 155 10.57 -11.16 1.81
CA LEU A 155 11.02 -11.11 3.20
C LEU A 155 11.06 -12.48 3.88
N LEU A 156 10.30 -13.44 3.38
CA LEU A 156 10.19 -14.77 3.99
C LEU A 156 9.80 -15.80 2.95
N GLY A 157 10.37 -17.01 3.04
CA GLY A 157 10.02 -18.15 2.19
C GLY A 157 11.02 -18.38 1.07
N GLN A 158 10.54 -18.88 -0.07
CA GLN A 158 11.42 -19.32 -1.17
C GLN A 158 11.53 -18.25 -2.24
N VAL A 159 12.69 -17.62 -2.37
CA VAL A 159 12.91 -16.49 -3.29
C VAL A 159 14.05 -16.73 -4.27
N PRO A 160 13.91 -16.29 -5.54
CA PRO A 160 15.01 -16.19 -6.47
C PRO A 160 15.88 -14.97 -6.16
N VAL A 161 17.18 -15.17 -6.14
CA VAL A 161 18.22 -14.20 -5.86
C VAL A 161 19.17 -14.15 -7.06
N LYS A 162 19.68 -12.99 -7.42
CA LYS A 162 20.68 -12.84 -8.48
C LYS A 162 21.94 -13.61 -8.10
N ALA A 163 22.51 -14.40 -9.01
CA ALA A 163 23.70 -15.18 -8.74
C ALA A 163 24.88 -14.28 -8.34
N GLY A 164 25.55 -14.63 -7.22
CA GLY A 164 26.65 -13.86 -6.67
C GLY A 164 26.24 -12.61 -5.88
N GLU A 165 24.96 -12.39 -5.66
CA GLU A 165 24.48 -11.32 -4.77
C GLU A 165 24.84 -11.65 -3.32
N PRO A 166 25.27 -10.66 -2.51
CA PRO A 166 25.43 -10.83 -1.07
C PRO A 166 24.13 -11.25 -0.41
N VAL A 167 24.18 -12.21 0.50
CA VAL A 167 23.00 -12.75 1.18
C VAL A 167 23.18 -12.74 2.69
N ASN A 168 22.08 -12.63 3.41
CA ASN A 168 22.08 -12.77 4.87
C ASN A 168 22.58 -14.18 5.24
N PRO A 169 23.53 -14.32 6.20
CA PRO A 169 24.10 -15.61 6.60
C PRO A 169 23.09 -16.64 7.12
N ARG A 170 21.89 -16.19 7.53
CA ARG A 170 20.81 -17.08 7.98
C ARG A 170 20.01 -17.70 6.85
N TRP A 171 20.17 -17.23 5.62
CA TRP A 171 19.46 -17.77 4.47
C TRP A 171 20.10 -19.07 3.99
N ILE A 172 19.27 -19.96 3.44
CA ILE A 172 19.72 -21.29 3.02
C ILE A 172 19.61 -21.37 1.50
N LYS A 173 20.74 -21.53 0.83
CA LYS A 173 20.74 -21.81 -0.61
C LYS A 173 20.11 -23.17 -0.87
N MET A 174 19.08 -23.22 -1.71
CA MET A 174 18.36 -24.44 -2.05
C MET A 174 18.91 -25.08 -3.33
N LYS A 175 19.11 -24.26 -4.38
CA LYS A 175 19.61 -24.71 -5.68
C LYS A 175 19.97 -23.54 -6.59
N ASP A 176 20.66 -23.82 -7.67
CA ASP A 176 20.77 -22.92 -8.81
C ASP A 176 19.56 -23.12 -9.73
N ILE A 177 18.91 -22.02 -10.14
CA ILE A 177 17.86 -22.03 -11.16
C ILE A 177 18.50 -21.94 -12.53
N SER A 178 19.50 -21.06 -12.67
CA SER A 178 20.29 -20.84 -13.88
C SER A 178 21.66 -20.27 -13.50
N ALA A 179 22.52 -20.02 -14.47
CA ALA A 179 23.80 -19.32 -14.23
C ALA A 179 23.62 -17.89 -13.67
N ALA A 180 22.44 -17.29 -13.86
CA ALA A 180 22.16 -15.92 -13.43
C ALA A 180 21.31 -15.83 -12.14
N VAL A 181 20.68 -16.94 -11.70
CA VAL A 181 19.72 -16.94 -10.61
C VAL A 181 19.89 -18.13 -9.69
N GLU A 182 19.99 -17.86 -8.42
CA GLU A 182 20.03 -18.83 -7.32
C GLU A 182 18.70 -18.82 -6.57
N TYR A 183 18.37 -19.91 -5.90
CA TYR A 183 17.13 -20.05 -5.13
C TYR A 183 17.44 -20.22 -3.66
N TYR A 184 16.90 -19.35 -2.84
CA TYR A 184 17.13 -19.32 -1.40
C TYR A 184 15.84 -19.50 -0.62
N TYR A 185 15.96 -20.16 0.53
CA TYR A 185 14.97 -20.10 1.60
C TYR A 185 15.41 -19.00 2.58
N ILE A 186 14.61 -17.94 2.67
CA ILE A 186 14.83 -16.82 3.56
C ILE A 186 13.90 -16.90 4.77
N ARG A 187 14.44 -16.49 5.94
CA ARG A 187 13.78 -16.66 7.23
C ARG A 187 14.27 -15.63 8.27
#